data_36b7d07796a27d871e7d30a5211c828b
#
_entry.id   36b7d07796a27d871e7d30a5211c828b
#
_cell.length_a   1.000
_cell.length_b   1.000
_cell.length_c   1.000
_cell.angle_alpha   90.00
_cell.angle_beta   90.00
_cell.angle_gamma   90.00
#
_symmetry.space_group_name_H-M   'P 1'
#
loop_
_entity.id
_entity.type
_entity.pdbx_description
1 polymer ?
#
loop_
_entity_poly.entity_id
_entity_poly.type
_entity_poly.pdbx_seq_one_letter_code
_entity_poly.pdbx_strand_id
1 'polypeptide(L)'
;MSRGPDRVQPDDPSQSPPLPDTSPSSSDLRKLFECPFCFEYVLPPIVQCQCGHLVCVSCRQNLASCPTCQGPLGSIRNLAMEKVANSLTFPCKYALSGCGLTLPPTEKADHEEHCEFRPYSCPCPGVLCQWEGSLDAVIPHLMGQHDSVTVLQGETTIFLAMNINVHGTFYWVMMQSCFGLHFLVVLQKQENHPGQVRFCAILQLLATAQQAENFTYRLELKGHRRQLTWEATPQSIREGIETAMMNSDCLVFDINTAQLFAENGHLSIIVTIARY
;
A
#
# COMPACT_ATOMS: atom_id res chain seq x y z
N MET A 1 -87.51 -30.94 4.12
CA MET A 1 -86.08 -30.75 4.43
C MET A 1 -85.28 -31.43 3.33
N SER A 2 -85.02 -30.73 2.24
CA SER A 2 -84.26 -31.27 1.08
C SER A 2 -82.98 -30.47 0.91
N ARG A 3 -81.87 -31.14 0.99
CA ARG A 3 -80.53 -30.58 0.65
C ARG A 3 -80.36 -30.64 -0.88
N GLY A 4 -80.07 -29.51 -1.50
CA GLY A 4 -79.70 -29.37 -2.88
C GLY A 4 -78.25 -29.79 -3.11
N PRO A 5 -77.82 -30.18 -4.32
CA PRO A 5 -76.49 -30.65 -4.60
C PRO A 5 -75.53 -29.53 -4.84
N ASP A 6 -74.31 -29.72 -4.32
CA ASP A 6 -73.14 -28.84 -4.49
C ASP A 6 -72.72 -28.79 -5.96
N ARG A 7 -72.53 -27.57 -6.45
CA ARG A 7 -72.07 -27.32 -7.84
C ARG A 7 -70.55 -27.22 -7.81
N VAL A 8 -69.92 -28.29 -8.34
CA VAL A 8 -68.42 -28.27 -8.60
C VAL A 8 -68.19 -27.38 -9.81
N GLN A 9 -67.34 -26.38 -9.62
CA GLN A 9 -66.81 -25.55 -10.71
C GLN A 9 -65.68 -26.30 -11.39
N PRO A 10 -65.52 -26.22 -12.72
CA PRO A 10 -64.38 -26.82 -13.43
C PRO A 10 -63.13 -25.98 -13.26
N ASP A 11 -61.99 -26.62 -12.95
CA ASP A 11 -60.66 -26.05 -12.89
C ASP A 11 -60.26 -25.52 -14.28
N ASP A 12 -59.78 -24.29 -14.31
CA ASP A 12 -59.20 -23.60 -15.48
C ASP A 12 -57.78 -24.11 -15.73
N PRO A 13 -57.43 -24.75 -16.86
CA PRO A 13 -56.12 -25.36 -17.10
C PRO A 13 -55.09 -24.42 -17.74
N SER A 14 -55.12 -23.09 -17.47
CA SER A 14 -54.22 -22.14 -18.13
C SER A 14 -53.31 -21.35 -17.20
N GLN A 15 -52.69 -21.99 -16.19
CA GLN A 15 -51.52 -21.42 -15.51
C GLN A 15 -50.30 -22.27 -15.84
N SER A 16 -49.58 -21.87 -16.90
CA SER A 16 -48.22 -22.32 -17.14
C SER A 16 -47.32 -21.89 -15.99
N PRO A 17 -46.43 -22.73 -15.44
CA PRO A 17 -45.49 -22.35 -14.42
C PRO A 17 -44.61 -21.23 -14.94
N PRO A 18 -44.23 -20.22 -14.11
CA PRO A 18 -43.32 -19.17 -14.52
C PRO A 18 -41.98 -19.80 -14.93
N LEU A 19 -41.50 -19.43 -16.11
CA LEU A 19 -40.19 -19.80 -16.60
C LEU A 19 -39.15 -19.31 -15.59
N PRO A 20 -38.13 -20.14 -15.24
CA PRO A 20 -37.09 -19.72 -14.36
C PRO A 20 -36.39 -18.47 -14.95
N ASP A 21 -36.25 -17.45 -14.14
CA ASP A 21 -35.57 -16.21 -14.52
C ASP A 21 -34.09 -16.51 -14.77
N THR A 22 -33.75 -16.73 -16.05
CA THR A 22 -32.40 -17.09 -16.53
C THR A 22 -31.54 -15.85 -16.81
N SER A 23 -31.85 -14.70 -16.22
CA SER A 23 -30.98 -13.55 -16.30
C SER A 23 -29.67 -13.86 -15.58
N PRO A 24 -28.51 -13.68 -16.22
CA PRO A 24 -27.20 -13.94 -15.60
C PRO A 24 -27.05 -13.07 -14.37
N SER A 25 -26.65 -13.67 -13.26
CA SER A 25 -26.39 -12.92 -12.04
C SER A 25 -25.24 -11.92 -12.25
N SER A 26 -25.21 -10.84 -11.48
CA SER A 26 -24.09 -9.88 -11.53
C SER A 26 -22.73 -10.55 -11.28
N SER A 27 -22.69 -11.66 -10.53
CA SER A 27 -21.49 -12.46 -10.30
C SER A 27 -21.02 -13.19 -11.55
N ASP A 28 -21.93 -13.70 -12.36
CA ASP A 28 -21.58 -14.39 -13.61
C ASP A 28 -21.07 -13.41 -14.66
N LEU A 29 -21.64 -12.21 -14.71
CA LEU A 29 -21.16 -11.17 -15.61
C LEU A 29 -19.75 -10.69 -15.22
N ARG A 30 -19.40 -10.61 -13.94
CA ARG A 30 -18.05 -10.23 -13.48
C ARG A 30 -16.97 -11.20 -13.95
N LYS A 31 -17.27 -12.50 -14.04
CA LYS A 31 -16.32 -13.52 -14.51
C LYS A 31 -15.81 -13.24 -15.94
N LEU A 32 -16.61 -12.55 -16.76
CA LEU A 32 -16.20 -12.15 -18.11
C LEU A 32 -15.04 -11.14 -18.11
N PHE A 33 -14.80 -10.48 -17.00
CA PHE A 33 -13.75 -9.49 -16.82
C PHE A 33 -12.52 -10.03 -16.10
N GLU A 34 -12.48 -11.29 -15.69
CA GLU A 34 -11.32 -11.86 -15.03
C GLU A 34 -10.15 -11.99 -16.02
N CYS A 35 -9.00 -11.48 -15.63
CA CYS A 35 -7.76 -11.66 -16.38
C CYS A 35 -7.31 -13.12 -16.28
N PRO A 36 -7.11 -13.85 -17.40
CA PRO A 36 -6.75 -15.25 -17.37
C PRO A 36 -5.32 -15.52 -16.85
N PHE A 37 -4.55 -14.50 -16.53
CA PHE A 37 -3.19 -14.63 -16.04
C PHE A 37 -3.06 -14.33 -14.53
N CYS A 38 -3.64 -13.23 -14.05
CA CYS A 38 -3.54 -12.83 -12.64
C CYS A 38 -4.86 -12.94 -11.86
N PHE A 39 -5.97 -13.26 -12.55
CA PHE A 39 -7.33 -13.40 -11.99
C PHE A 39 -7.91 -12.11 -11.42
N GLU A 40 -7.22 -10.97 -11.59
CA GLU A 40 -7.77 -9.65 -11.30
C GLU A 40 -8.73 -9.19 -12.40
N TYR A 41 -9.62 -8.25 -12.09
CA TYR A 41 -10.58 -7.75 -13.06
C TYR A 41 -9.94 -6.82 -14.09
N VAL A 42 -10.26 -7.06 -15.37
CA VAL A 42 -9.91 -6.20 -16.50
C VAL A 42 -10.88 -5.02 -16.52
N LEU A 43 -10.43 -3.86 -16.12
CA LEU A 43 -11.23 -2.64 -16.04
C LEU A 43 -10.90 -1.66 -17.18
N PRO A 44 -11.80 -0.69 -17.48
CA PRO A 44 -11.54 0.31 -18.51
C PRO A 44 -10.23 1.11 -18.29
N PRO A 45 -9.46 1.38 -19.36
CA PRO A 45 -9.72 1.03 -20.75
C PRO A 45 -9.47 -0.47 -21.03
N ILE A 46 -10.46 -1.16 -21.63
CA ILE A 46 -10.41 -2.59 -21.90
C ILE A 46 -9.84 -2.86 -23.29
N VAL A 47 -8.73 -3.56 -23.35
CA VAL A 47 -8.07 -3.94 -24.58
C VAL A 47 -8.10 -5.45 -24.75
N GLN A 48 -8.43 -5.90 -25.96
CA GLN A 48 -8.51 -7.30 -26.33
C GLN A 48 -7.45 -7.72 -27.35
N CYS A 49 -7.17 -9.02 -27.44
CA CYS A 49 -6.45 -9.60 -28.56
C CYS A 49 -7.35 -9.71 -29.81
N GLN A 50 -6.83 -10.12 -30.96
CA GLN A 50 -7.60 -10.30 -32.19
C GLN A 50 -8.75 -11.33 -32.04
N CYS A 51 -8.58 -12.33 -31.17
CA CYS A 51 -9.60 -13.34 -30.88
C CYS A 51 -10.63 -12.90 -29.83
N GLY A 52 -10.52 -11.66 -29.28
CA GLY A 52 -11.48 -11.13 -28.32
C GLY A 52 -11.14 -11.39 -26.83
N HIS A 53 -10.04 -12.07 -26.50
CA HIS A 53 -9.69 -12.33 -25.10
C HIS A 53 -9.22 -11.05 -24.41
N LEU A 54 -9.64 -10.89 -23.16
CA LEU A 54 -9.28 -9.76 -22.32
C LEU A 54 -8.04 -10.10 -21.47
N VAL A 55 -7.13 -9.16 -21.34
CA VAL A 55 -5.96 -9.27 -20.44
C VAL A 55 -5.77 -7.91 -19.78
N CYS A 56 -5.57 -7.84 -18.46
CA CYS A 56 -5.41 -6.58 -17.74
C CYS A 56 -4.14 -5.83 -18.17
N VAL A 57 -4.14 -4.52 -17.98
CA VAL A 57 -3.05 -3.63 -18.42
C VAL A 57 -1.71 -4.04 -17.84
N SER A 58 -1.65 -4.39 -16.55
CA SER A 58 -0.41 -4.80 -15.87
C SER A 58 0.18 -6.08 -16.46
N CYS A 59 -0.66 -7.10 -16.72
CA CYS A 59 -0.19 -8.34 -17.32
C CYS A 59 0.26 -8.15 -18.78
N ARG A 60 -0.44 -7.29 -19.55
CA ARG A 60 -0.08 -7.02 -20.96
C ARG A 60 1.33 -6.46 -21.13
N GLN A 61 1.82 -5.69 -20.16
CA GLN A 61 3.18 -5.12 -20.21
C GLN A 61 4.27 -6.20 -20.10
N ASN A 62 3.95 -7.34 -19.49
CA ASN A 62 4.89 -8.42 -19.18
C ASN A 62 4.69 -9.68 -20.06
N LEU A 63 3.67 -9.68 -20.94
CA LEU A 63 3.35 -10.83 -21.77
C LEU A 63 3.68 -10.55 -23.25
N ALA A 64 4.36 -11.48 -23.88
CA ALA A 64 4.67 -11.41 -25.31
C ALA A 64 3.46 -11.78 -26.20
N SER A 65 2.53 -12.60 -25.69
CA SER A 65 1.35 -13.09 -26.41
C SER A 65 0.15 -13.30 -25.47
N CYS A 66 -1.04 -13.45 -26.05
CA CYS A 66 -2.26 -13.73 -25.31
C CYS A 66 -2.17 -15.08 -24.59
N PRO A 67 -2.38 -15.15 -23.27
CA PRO A 67 -2.27 -16.40 -22.52
C PRO A 67 -3.34 -17.44 -22.91
N THR A 68 -4.44 -17.00 -23.52
CA THR A 68 -5.54 -17.89 -23.90
C THR A 68 -5.39 -18.47 -25.30
N CYS A 69 -4.98 -17.66 -26.30
CA CYS A 69 -4.89 -18.12 -27.70
C CYS A 69 -3.49 -18.05 -28.29
N GLN A 70 -2.49 -17.61 -27.51
CA GLN A 70 -1.09 -17.44 -27.92
C GLN A 70 -0.88 -16.49 -29.11
N GLY A 71 -1.91 -15.85 -29.59
CA GLY A 71 -1.86 -14.82 -30.64
C GLY A 71 -1.37 -13.46 -30.11
N PRO A 72 -1.14 -12.50 -31.03
CA PRO A 72 -0.72 -11.15 -30.64
C PRO A 72 -1.72 -10.50 -29.70
N LEU A 73 -1.24 -9.81 -28.64
CA LEU A 73 -2.10 -9.09 -27.70
C LEU A 73 -2.85 -7.94 -28.36
N GLY A 74 -2.25 -7.32 -29.42
CA GLY A 74 -2.91 -6.25 -30.17
C GLY A 74 -3.18 -4.98 -29.31
N SER A 75 -3.92 -4.04 -29.88
CA SER A 75 -4.31 -2.79 -29.19
C SER A 75 -5.80 -2.45 -29.43
N ILE A 76 -6.61 -3.45 -29.75
CA ILE A 76 -8.03 -3.27 -30.04
C ILE A 76 -8.77 -2.95 -28.76
N ARG A 77 -9.35 -1.77 -28.66
CA ARG A 77 -10.17 -1.37 -27.53
C ARG A 77 -11.58 -1.92 -27.65
N ASN A 78 -12.05 -2.60 -26.59
CA ASN A 78 -13.40 -3.17 -26.55
C ASN A 78 -14.39 -2.24 -25.84
N LEU A 79 -14.94 -1.29 -26.61
CA LEU A 79 -15.89 -0.29 -26.09
C LEU A 79 -17.21 -0.92 -25.60
N ALA A 80 -17.62 -2.06 -26.14
CA ALA A 80 -18.82 -2.76 -25.67
C ALA A 80 -18.61 -3.30 -24.26
N MET A 81 -17.49 -3.99 -24.02
CA MET A 81 -17.16 -4.49 -22.69
C MET A 81 -16.94 -3.35 -21.68
N GLU A 82 -16.38 -2.21 -22.09
CA GLU A 82 -16.27 -1.04 -21.20
C GLU A 82 -17.64 -0.52 -20.74
N LYS A 83 -18.63 -0.48 -21.65
CA LYS A 83 -20.00 -0.08 -21.29
C LYS A 83 -20.62 -1.07 -20.29
N VAL A 84 -20.41 -2.36 -20.49
CA VAL A 84 -20.87 -3.39 -19.54
C VAL A 84 -20.16 -3.26 -18.22
N ALA A 85 -18.82 -3.08 -18.19
CA ALA A 85 -18.06 -2.90 -16.97
C ALA A 85 -18.56 -1.71 -16.14
N ASN A 86 -18.87 -0.58 -16.80
CA ASN A 86 -19.37 0.63 -16.15
C ASN A 86 -20.79 0.49 -15.56
N SER A 87 -21.53 -0.55 -15.94
CA SER A 87 -22.83 -0.90 -15.34
C SER A 87 -22.72 -1.89 -14.16
N LEU A 88 -21.53 -2.37 -13.86
CA LEU A 88 -21.25 -3.33 -12.80
C LEU A 88 -20.42 -2.71 -11.68
N THR A 89 -20.48 -3.33 -10.51
CA THR A 89 -19.54 -3.08 -9.42
C THR A 89 -18.63 -4.29 -9.23
N PHE A 90 -17.38 -4.06 -8.87
CA PHE A 90 -16.36 -5.10 -8.68
C PHE A 90 -15.86 -5.10 -7.25
N PRO A 91 -15.63 -6.25 -6.62
CA PRO A 91 -15.06 -6.32 -5.29
C PRO A 91 -13.65 -5.72 -5.29
N CYS A 92 -13.27 -5.14 -4.16
CA CYS A 92 -11.90 -4.69 -3.91
C CYS A 92 -10.95 -5.90 -4.02
N LYS A 93 -9.75 -5.71 -4.57
CA LYS A 93 -8.74 -6.79 -4.67
C LYS A 93 -8.31 -7.32 -3.29
N TYR A 94 -8.50 -6.53 -2.24
CA TYR A 94 -8.25 -6.92 -0.86
C TYR A 94 -9.50 -7.52 -0.16
N ALA A 95 -10.48 -8.00 -0.92
CA ALA A 95 -11.68 -8.63 -0.37
C ALA A 95 -11.34 -9.87 0.46
N LEU A 96 -10.34 -10.66 0.06
CA LEU A 96 -9.85 -11.81 0.82
C LEU A 96 -9.14 -11.41 2.12
N SER A 97 -8.63 -10.19 2.19
CA SER A 97 -8.01 -9.61 3.40
C SER A 97 -9.04 -8.95 4.32
N GLY A 98 -10.33 -8.93 3.95
CA GLY A 98 -11.43 -8.42 4.77
C GLY A 98 -12.17 -7.20 4.23
N CYS A 99 -11.74 -6.61 3.09
CA CYS A 99 -12.46 -5.49 2.49
C CYS A 99 -13.78 -5.93 1.87
N GLY A 100 -14.91 -5.55 2.49
CA GLY A 100 -16.26 -5.89 2.00
C GLY A 100 -16.80 -4.99 0.88
N LEU A 101 -16.03 -4.01 0.38
CA LEU A 101 -16.52 -3.05 -0.60
C LEU A 101 -16.53 -3.60 -2.01
N THR A 102 -17.60 -3.28 -2.73
CA THR A 102 -17.74 -3.47 -4.18
C THR A 102 -17.95 -2.10 -4.84
N LEU A 103 -17.17 -1.76 -5.83
CA LEU A 103 -17.03 -0.42 -6.37
C LEU A 103 -17.18 -0.40 -7.90
N PRO A 104 -17.67 0.70 -8.48
CA PRO A 104 -17.62 0.89 -9.93
C PRO A 104 -16.15 1.00 -10.39
N PRO A 105 -15.85 0.69 -11.67
CA PRO A 105 -14.49 0.75 -12.21
C PRO A 105 -13.77 2.08 -11.98
N THR A 106 -14.51 3.19 -11.99
CA THR A 106 -13.97 4.55 -11.84
C THR A 106 -13.43 4.86 -10.44
N GLU A 107 -13.97 4.20 -9.41
CA GLU A 107 -13.63 4.43 -8.01
C GLU A 107 -12.73 3.34 -7.44
N LYS A 108 -12.70 2.17 -8.10
CA LYS A 108 -12.01 0.99 -7.58
C LYS A 108 -10.50 1.20 -7.43
N ALA A 109 -9.86 1.84 -8.40
CA ALA A 109 -8.42 2.06 -8.38
C ALA A 109 -8.01 3.00 -7.23
N ASP A 110 -8.70 4.12 -7.07
CA ASP A 110 -8.45 5.09 -6.00
C ASP A 110 -8.69 4.47 -4.61
N HIS A 111 -9.82 3.75 -4.45
CA HIS A 111 -10.07 3.02 -3.21
C HIS A 111 -8.95 2.01 -2.89
N GLU A 112 -8.51 1.21 -3.86
CA GLU A 112 -7.49 0.16 -3.63
C GLU A 112 -6.12 0.72 -3.26
N GLU A 113 -5.82 1.94 -3.68
CA GLU A 113 -4.62 2.65 -3.25
C GLU A 113 -4.68 3.05 -1.77
N HIS A 114 -5.88 3.43 -1.29
CA HIS A 114 -6.11 3.88 0.08
C HIS A 114 -6.81 2.84 0.98
N CYS A 115 -7.03 1.62 0.48
CA CYS A 115 -7.75 0.58 1.22
C CYS A 115 -7.05 0.22 2.53
N GLU A 116 -7.78 0.20 3.63
CA GLU A 116 -7.26 -0.18 4.95
C GLU A 116 -6.72 -1.62 4.98
N PHE A 117 -7.28 -2.51 4.15
CA PHE A 117 -6.87 -3.91 4.02
C PHE A 117 -5.71 -4.13 3.05
N ARG A 118 -5.15 -3.06 2.46
CA ARG A 118 -3.94 -3.15 1.65
C ARG A 118 -2.78 -3.62 2.52
N PRO A 119 -2.03 -4.66 2.11
CA PRO A 119 -0.84 -5.09 2.84
C PRO A 119 0.18 -3.95 3.01
N TYR A 120 0.91 -4.03 4.09
CA TYR A 120 2.08 -3.18 4.33
C TYR A 120 3.31 -3.86 3.72
N SER A 121 4.11 -3.11 3.02
CA SER A 121 5.43 -3.56 2.56
C SER A 121 6.47 -3.37 3.66
N CYS A 122 7.61 -4.06 3.54
CA CYS A 122 8.71 -3.88 4.48
C CYS A 122 9.15 -2.41 4.54
N PRO A 123 9.16 -1.77 5.73
CA PRO A 123 9.54 -0.37 5.86
C PRO A 123 11.07 -0.14 5.93
N CYS A 124 11.90 -1.19 5.90
CA CYS A 124 13.35 -1.05 5.89
C CYS A 124 13.84 -0.57 4.52
N PRO A 125 14.44 0.63 4.42
CA PRO A 125 14.94 1.16 3.17
C PRO A 125 16.24 0.46 2.73
N GLY A 126 16.54 0.49 1.44
CA GLY A 126 17.80 0.00 0.88
C GLY A 126 17.97 -1.51 0.86
N VAL A 127 17.04 -2.27 1.39
CA VAL A 127 17.04 -3.73 1.37
C VAL A 127 16.01 -4.19 0.34
N LEU A 128 16.38 -5.12 -0.56
CA LEU A 128 15.46 -5.72 -1.52
C LEU A 128 14.52 -6.74 -0.83
N CYS A 129 13.88 -6.33 0.26
CA CYS A 129 12.93 -7.13 0.97
C CYS A 129 11.55 -6.98 0.32
N GLN A 130 11.06 -8.06 -0.28
CA GLN A 130 9.75 -8.10 -0.94
C GLN A 130 8.63 -8.57 0.02
N TRP A 131 8.87 -8.48 1.33
CA TRP A 131 7.87 -8.88 2.29
C TRP A 131 6.66 -7.94 2.25
N GLU A 132 5.48 -8.52 2.26
CA GLU A 132 4.20 -7.85 2.43
C GLU A 132 3.35 -8.59 3.48
N GLY A 133 2.60 -7.86 4.28
CA GLY A 133 1.76 -8.46 5.31
C GLY A 133 0.82 -7.47 6.00
N SER A 134 0.11 -7.95 7.02
CA SER A 134 -0.72 -7.11 7.88
C SER A 134 0.13 -6.22 8.77
N LEU A 135 -0.48 -5.15 9.30
CA LEU A 135 0.20 -4.23 10.23
C LEU A 135 0.81 -4.97 11.43
N ASP A 136 0.07 -5.92 12.00
CA ASP A 136 0.52 -6.69 13.16
C ASP A 136 1.73 -7.59 12.85
N ALA A 137 1.94 -7.94 11.58
CA ALA A 137 3.07 -8.76 11.14
C ALA A 137 4.33 -7.94 10.82
N VAL A 138 4.25 -6.60 10.75
CA VAL A 138 5.39 -5.73 10.44
C VAL A 138 6.49 -5.87 11.48
N ILE A 139 6.16 -5.79 12.77
CA ILE A 139 7.15 -5.85 13.85
C ILE A 139 7.81 -7.23 13.93
N PRO A 140 7.06 -8.35 13.95
CA PRO A 140 7.65 -9.69 13.87
C PRO A 140 8.57 -9.87 12.65
N HIS A 141 8.19 -9.32 11.50
CA HIS A 141 9.02 -9.34 10.30
C HIS A 141 10.33 -8.55 10.50
N LEU A 142 10.26 -7.31 11.00
CA LEU A 142 11.44 -6.48 11.25
C LEU A 142 12.40 -7.18 12.23
N MET A 143 11.89 -7.72 13.32
CA MET A 143 12.71 -8.36 14.34
C MET A 143 13.29 -9.71 13.91
N GLY A 144 12.63 -10.40 12.96
CA GLY A 144 13.07 -11.72 12.50
C GLY A 144 13.90 -11.72 11.23
N GLN A 145 13.89 -10.63 10.44
CA GLN A 145 14.55 -10.57 9.13
C GLN A 145 15.54 -9.42 8.98
N HIS A 146 15.55 -8.47 9.94
CA HIS A 146 16.40 -7.27 9.87
C HIS A 146 17.20 -7.10 11.17
N ASP A 147 18.25 -7.89 11.36
CA ASP A 147 19.11 -7.90 12.55
C ASP A 147 19.77 -6.56 12.88
N SER A 148 19.83 -5.64 11.89
CA SER A 148 20.40 -4.30 12.05
C SER A 148 19.46 -3.31 12.75
N VAL A 149 18.18 -3.66 12.94
CA VAL A 149 17.19 -2.78 13.58
C VAL A 149 17.31 -2.88 15.09
N THR A 150 17.87 -1.84 15.72
CA THR A 150 17.94 -1.73 17.18
C THR A 150 16.62 -1.20 17.74
N VAL A 151 16.15 -1.80 18.84
CA VAL A 151 14.92 -1.35 19.54
C VAL A 151 15.30 -0.61 20.80
N LEU A 152 14.83 0.63 20.93
CA LEU A 152 14.98 1.45 22.13
C LEU A 152 13.61 1.76 22.74
N GLN A 153 13.57 1.96 24.05
CA GLN A 153 12.36 2.26 24.80
C GLN A 153 12.38 3.67 25.35
N GLY A 154 11.22 4.33 25.35
CA GLY A 154 11.04 5.66 25.96
C GLY A 154 10.70 6.74 24.96
N GLU A 155 10.26 7.89 25.49
CA GLU A 155 9.83 9.06 24.72
C GLU A 155 11.02 9.82 24.13
N THR A 156 12.17 9.77 24.79
CA THR A 156 13.40 10.38 24.31
C THR A 156 14.50 9.33 24.28
N THR A 157 15.11 9.16 23.10
CA THR A 157 16.21 8.22 22.88
C THR A 157 17.33 8.87 22.09
N ILE A 158 18.50 8.22 22.04
CA ILE A 158 19.62 8.64 21.22
C ILE A 158 19.83 7.61 20.11
N PHE A 159 19.63 8.05 18.88
CA PHE A 159 19.92 7.28 17.69
C PHE A 159 21.37 7.52 17.25
N LEU A 160 22.19 6.48 17.23
CA LEU A 160 23.60 6.56 16.87
C LEU A 160 23.84 6.00 15.47
N ALA A 161 24.15 6.89 14.52
CA ALA A 161 24.61 6.50 13.19
C ALA A 161 26.14 6.35 13.21
N MET A 162 26.60 5.09 13.15
CA MET A 162 28.02 4.79 13.19
C MET A 162 28.66 4.95 11.81
N ASN A 163 29.89 5.52 11.78
CA ASN A 163 30.71 5.59 10.59
C ASN A 163 30.06 6.30 9.39
N ILE A 164 29.59 7.54 9.59
CA ILE A 164 28.91 8.35 8.56
C ILE A 164 29.78 8.68 7.34
N ASN A 165 31.08 8.42 7.41
CA ASN A 165 32.05 8.67 6.33
C ASN A 165 32.14 7.51 5.31
N VAL A 166 31.38 6.43 5.47
CA VAL A 166 31.28 5.33 4.49
C VAL A 166 30.91 5.88 3.11
N HIS A 167 31.55 5.42 2.04
CA HIS A 167 31.22 5.84 0.69
C HIS A 167 29.90 5.23 0.20
N GLY A 168 29.20 5.99 -0.65
CA GLY A 168 27.94 5.58 -1.27
C GLY A 168 26.69 5.89 -0.44
N THR A 169 25.58 5.37 -0.90
CA THR A 169 24.29 5.49 -0.22
C THR A 169 24.19 4.46 0.91
N PHE A 170 23.80 4.93 2.09
CA PHE A 170 23.70 4.10 3.28
C PHE A 170 22.47 4.46 4.12
N TYR A 171 21.97 3.47 4.90
CA TYR A 171 20.82 3.65 5.79
C TYR A 171 21.17 3.18 7.20
N TRP A 172 20.78 3.95 8.19
CA TRP A 172 20.75 3.56 9.60
C TRP A 172 19.29 3.56 10.04
N VAL A 173 18.89 2.49 10.69
CA VAL A 173 17.49 2.27 11.09
C VAL A 173 17.44 1.91 12.56
N MET A 174 16.54 2.54 13.30
CA MET A 174 16.25 2.25 14.70
C MET A 174 14.74 2.23 14.92
N MET A 175 14.26 1.33 15.76
CA MET A 175 12.88 1.32 16.22
C MET A 175 12.82 1.89 17.63
N GLN A 176 11.98 2.90 17.85
CA GLN A 176 11.69 3.47 19.16
C GLN A 176 10.29 3.09 19.60
N SER A 177 10.16 2.58 20.83
CA SER A 177 8.87 2.16 21.39
C SER A 177 8.47 3.06 22.55
N CYS A 178 7.35 3.74 22.43
CA CYS A 178 6.73 4.55 23.48
C CYS A 178 5.22 4.65 23.26
N PHE A 179 4.48 5.02 24.29
CA PHE A 179 3.01 5.14 24.27
C PHE A 179 2.26 3.89 23.79
N GLY A 180 2.87 2.69 23.91
CA GLY A 180 2.30 1.43 23.41
C GLY A 180 2.37 1.28 21.88
N LEU A 181 3.10 2.14 21.19
CA LEU A 181 3.30 2.12 19.74
C LEU A 181 4.79 2.04 19.40
N HIS A 182 5.06 1.78 18.12
CA HIS A 182 6.42 1.65 17.59
C HIS A 182 6.64 2.66 16.47
N PHE A 183 7.80 3.30 16.51
CA PHE A 183 8.23 4.30 15.56
C PHE A 183 9.55 3.89 14.93
N LEU A 184 9.64 4.02 13.62
CA LEU A 184 10.86 3.72 12.87
C LEU A 184 11.59 5.03 12.56
N VAL A 185 12.80 5.17 13.07
CA VAL A 185 13.70 6.30 12.78
C VAL A 185 14.65 5.83 11.69
N VAL A 186 14.72 6.58 10.61
CA VAL A 186 15.60 6.29 9.49
C VAL A 186 16.47 7.50 9.19
N LEU A 187 17.78 7.27 9.13
CA LEU A 187 18.74 8.21 8.57
C LEU A 187 19.27 7.63 7.26
N GLN A 188 19.04 8.32 6.17
CA GLN A 188 19.63 8.02 4.87
C GLN A 188 20.81 8.94 4.61
N LYS A 189 21.92 8.37 4.18
CA LYS A 189 23.01 9.08 3.49
C LYS A 189 22.88 8.80 2.00
N GLN A 190 22.81 9.84 1.19
CA GLN A 190 22.72 9.76 -0.26
C GLN A 190 23.94 10.47 -0.88
N GLU A 191 24.64 9.78 -1.77
CA GLU A 191 25.79 10.31 -2.53
C GLU A 191 25.45 10.24 -4.01
N ASN A 192 24.96 11.34 -4.58
CA ASN A 192 24.54 11.43 -5.98
C ASN A 192 25.74 11.64 -6.93
N HIS A 193 26.77 12.37 -6.46
CA HIS A 193 28.05 12.60 -7.13
C HIS A 193 29.16 12.65 -6.10
N PRO A 194 30.40 12.36 -6.47
CA PRO A 194 31.55 12.45 -5.56
C PRO A 194 31.60 13.82 -4.85
N GLY A 195 31.47 13.80 -3.54
CA GLY A 195 31.47 15.00 -2.70
C GLY A 195 30.12 15.68 -2.50
N GLN A 196 29.06 15.27 -3.19
CA GLN A 196 27.69 15.74 -2.94
C GLN A 196 26.93 14.75 -2.07
N VAL A 197 27.19 14.81 -0.79
CA VAL A 197 26.55 13.94 0.21
C VAL A 197 25.44 14.70 0.92
N ARG A 198 24.25 14.10 0.93
CA ARG A 198 23.05 14.60 1.64
C ARG A 198 22.60 13.55 2.64
N PHE A 199 22.23 14.01 3.82
CA PHE A 199 21.56 13.22 4.84
C PHE A 199 20.10 13.62 4.92
N CYS A 200 19.22 12.61 5.07
CA CYS A 200 17.79 12.77 5.31
C CYS A 200 17.40 11.93 6.51
N ALA A 201 16.86 12.53 7.56
CA ALA A 201 16.37 11.81 8.72
C ALA A 201 14.87 12.02 8.89
N ILE A 202 14.14 10.92 9.10
CA ILE A 202 12.68 10.91 9.25
C ILE A 202 12.26 9.91 10.32
N LEU A 203 11.11 10.16 10.92
CA LEU A 203 10.45 9.23 11.81
C LEU A 203 9.06 8.86 11.25
N GLN A 204 8.81 7.56 11.16
CA GLN A 204 7.53 7.00 10.75
C GLN A 204 6.87 6.23 11.90
N LEU A 205 5.56 6.30 11.99
CA LEU A 205 4.79 5.48 12.91
C LEU A 205 4.43 4.15 12.24
N LEU A 206 4.68 3.03 12.93
CA LEU A 206 4.24 1.69 12.53
C LEU A 206 2.75 1.50 12.86
N ALA A 207 1.91 2.35 12.27
CA ALA A 207 0.47 2.36 12.48
C ALA A 207 -0.23 3.15 11.35
N THR A 208 -1.54 3.42 11.52
CA THR A 208 -2.35 4.16 10.54
C THR A 208 -2.00 5.65 10.51
N ALA A 209 -2.31 6.33 9.41
CA ALA A 209 -2.13 7.78 9.28
C ALA A 209 -2.95 8.56 10.35
N GLN A 210 -4.18 8.14 10.63
CA GLN A 210 -5.02 8.76 11.67
C GLN A 210 -4.39 8.66 13.07
N GLN A 211 -3.69 7.56 13.37
CA GLN A 211 -2.96 7.43 14.64
C GLN A 211 -1.74 8.34 14.68
N ALA A 212 -1.08 8.56 13.54
CA ALA A 212 0.09 9.41 13.44
C ALA A 212 -0.20 10.89 13.79
N GLU A 213 -1.39 11.39 13.44
CA GLU A 213 -1.84 12.75 13.74
C GLU A 213 -1.88 13.08 15.26
N ASN A 214 -1.88 12.05 16.12
CA ASN A 214 -1.88 12.26 17.58
C ASN A 214 -0.48 12.49 18.17
N PHE A 215 0.55 12.52 17.34
CA PHE A 215 1.94 12.62 17.80
C PHE A 215 2.69 13.72 17.10
N THR A 216 3.67 14.24 17.79
CA THR A 216 4.76 15.05 17.21
C THR A 216 6.10 14.40 17.53
N TYR A 217 7.07 14.58 16.66
CA TYR A 217 8.43 14.15 16.93
C TYR A 217 9.43 15.27 16.69
N ARG A 218 10.54 15.20 17.41
CA ARG A 218 11.67 16.12 17.27
C ARG A 218 12.95 15.32 17.07
N LEU A 219 13.70 15.69 16.04
CA LEU A 219 15.06 15.21 15.78
C LEU A 219 16.03 16.35 16.07
N GLU A 220 17.03 16.11 16.93
CA GLU A 220 18.00 17.13 17.30
C GLU A 220 19.42 16.62 17.12
N LEU A 221 20.22 17.38 16.39
CA LEU A 221 21.66 17.26 16.36
C LEU A 221 22.23 18.30 17.33
N LYS A 222 22.99 17.86 18.32
CA LYS A 222 23.64 18.75 19.32
C LYS A 222 25.16 18.63 19.25
N GLY A 223 25.82 19.77 19.14
CA GLY A 223 27.27 19.91 19.19
C GLY A 223 27.69 21.04 20.11
N HIS A 224 28.99 21.32 20.17
CA HIS A 224 29.49 22.41 20.97
C HIS A 224 28.93 23.76 20.46
N ARG A 225 28.04 24.40 21.24
CA ARG A 225 27.34 25.66 20.93
C ARG A 225 26.53 25.66 19.63
N ARG A 226 26.10 24.49 19.15
CA ARG A 226 25.31 24.34 17.91
C ARG A 226 24.20 23.36 18.13
N GLN A 227 23.07 23.65 17.49
CA GLN A 227 21.93 22.75 17.47
C GLN A 227 21.25 22.87 16.13
N LEU A 228 20.82 21.71 15.56
CA LEU A 228 19.96 21.66 14.41
C LEU A 228 18.75 20.81 14.82
N THR A 229 17.55 21.35 14.62
CA THR A 229 16.30 20.72 15.08
C THR A 229 15.31 20.66 13.94
N TRP A 230 14.63 19.55 13.86
CA TRP A 230 13.46 19.32 13.02
C TRP A 230 12.32 18.84 13.89
N GLU A 231 11.14 19.40 13.71
CA GLU A 231 9.94 18.99 14.43
C GLU A 231 8.78 18.85 13.45
N ALA A 232 8.06 17.71 13.49
CA ALA A 232 6.98 17.41 12.59
C ALA A 232 6.03 16.35 13.18
N THR A 233 4.90 16.12 12.53
CA THR A 233 4.02 14.97 12.76
C THR A 233 4.64 13.73 12.10
N PRO A 234 4.65 12.55 12.76
CA PRO A 234 5.10 11.32 12.13
C PRO A 234 4.25 10.96 10.92
N GLN A 235 4.87 10.43 9.88
CA GLN A 235 4.12 9.81 8.79
C GLN A 235 3.84 8.35 9.10
N SER A 236 2.73 7.80 8.58
CA SER A 236 2.49 6.36 8.62
C SER A 236 3.48 5.63 7.70
N ILE A 237 3.90 4.42 8.09
CA ILE A 237 4.72 3.56 7.20
C ILE A 237 4.03 3.28 5.86
N ARG A 238 2.70 3.46 5.77
CA ARG A 238 1.94 3.30 4.52
C ARG A 238 2.29 4.34 3.46
N GLU A 239 2.71 5.52 3.87
CA GLU A 239 3.07 6.62 2.97
C GLU A 239 4.44 6.43 2.31
N GLY A 240 5.30 5.61 2.93
CA GLY A 240 6.63 5.31 2.45
C GLY A 240 7.64 6.43 2.73
N ILE A 241 8.89 6.05 3.00
CA ILE A 241 9.98 6.98 3.31
C ILE A 241 10.40 7.80 2.09
N GLU A 242 10.38 7.18 0.92
CA GLU A 242 10.90 7.78 -0.31
C GLU A 242 10.12 9.04 -0.71
N THR A 243 8.81 9.02 -0.55
CA THR A 243 7.94 10.18 -0.84
C THR A 243 8.29 11.39 0.03
N ALA A 244 8.46 11.19 1.34
CA ALA A 244 8.86 12.25 2.27
C ALA A 244 10.25 12.80 1.93
N MET A 245 11.20 11.93 1.62
CA MET A 245 12.57 12.32 1.26
C MET A 245 12.63 13.09 -0.06
N MET A 246 11.85 12.70 -1.06
CA MET A 246 11.74 13.43 -2.34
C MET A 246 11.15 14.82 -2.14
N ASN A 247 10.14 14.95 -1.31
CA ASN A 247 9.50 16.23 -1.00
C ASN A 247 10.27 17.08 0.00
N SER A 248 11.41 16.56 0.53
CA SER A 248 12.18 17.19 1.60
C SER A 248 11.38 17.44 2.89
N ASP A 249 10.33 16.62 3.13
CA ASP A 249 9.57 16.63 4.37
C ASP A 249 10.24 15.74 5.42
N CYS A 250 11.48 16.11 5.74
CA CYS A 250 12.36 15.42 6.69
C CYS A 250 13.50 16.35 7.11
N LEU A 251 14.24 15.99 8.15
CA LEU A 251 15.47 16.71 8.52
C LEU A 251 16.54 16.48 7.45
N VAL A 252 16.92 17.54 6.75
CA VAL A 252 17.90 17.50 5.66
C VAL A 252 19.14 18.30 6.01
N PHE A 253 20.33 17.70 5.81
CA PHE A 253 21.62 18.39 5.99
C PHE A 253 22.69 17.74 5.12
N ASP A 254 23.78 18.47 4.87
CA ASP A 254 24.93 18.02 4.09
C ASP A 254 26.02 17.39 4.95
N ILE A 255 27.08 16.87 4.32
CA ILE A 255 28.21 16.24 5.03
C ILE A 255 28.98 17.25 5.89
N ASN A 256 29.11 18.52 5.47
CA ASN A 256 29.81 19.54 6.25
C ASN A 256 29.03 19.84 7.52
N THR A 257 27.73 19.96 7.42
CA THR A 257 26.83 20.10 8.58
C THR A 257 26.92 18.88 9.49
N ALA A 258 26.87 17.66 8.93
CA ALA A 258 26.98 16.42 9.71
C ALA A 258 28.29 16.40 10.53
N GLN A 259 29.42 16.80 9.95
CA GLN A 259 30.74 16.84 10.61
C GLN A 259 30.80 17.82 11.77
N LEU A 260 29.96 18.87 11.79
CA LEU A 260 29.90 19.81 12.94
C LEU A 260 29.30 19.17 14.19
N PHE A 261 28.58 18.07 14.04
CA PHE A 261 27.86 17.34 15.10
C PHE A 261 28.45 15.95 15.33
N ALA A 262 29.25 15.43 14.39
CA ALA A 262 29.82 14.10 14.48
C ALA A 262 31.02 14.07 15.44
N GLU A 263 31.11 12.97 16.21
CA GLU A 263 32.26 12.67 17.06
C GLU A 263 32.88 11.35 16.61
N ASN A 264 34.17 11.36 16.28
CA ASN A 264 34.90 10.18 15.79
C ASN A 264 34.22 9.45 14.58
N GLY A 265 33.57 10.21 13.71
CA GLY A 265 32.84 9.64 12.55
C GLY A 265 31.49 9.06 12.89
N HIS A 266 30.96 9.28 14.08
CA HIS A 266 29.63 8.87 14.51
C HIS A 266 28.73 10.08 14.71
N LEU A 267 27.46 9.97 14.32
CA LEU A 267 26.48 11.02 14.45
C LEU A 267 25.38 10.59 15.41
N SER A 268 25.18 11.37 16.47
CA SER A 268 24.11 11.17 17.44
C SER A 268 22.93 12.07 17.12
N ILE A 269 21.74 11.49 17.00
CA ILE A 269 20.48 12.21 16.85
C ILE A 269 19.63 11.94 18.08
N ILE A 270 19.26 12.99 18.80
CA ILE A 270 18.29 12.88 19.89
C ILE A 270 16.91 12.85 19.25
N VAL A 271 16.16 11.79 19.56
CA VAL A 271 14.81 11.58 19.05
C VAL A 271 13.84 11.70 20.20
N THR A 272 12.95 12.68 20.15
CA THR A 272 11.90 12.88 21.14
C THR A 272 10.55 12.74 20.47
N ILE A 273 9.66 11.94 21.06
CA ILE A 273 8.29 11.72 20.60
C ILE A 273 7.35 12.19 21.69
N ALA A 274 6.39 13.01 21.33
CA ALA A 274 5.37 13.51 22.25
C ALA A 274 3.98 13.22 21.69
N ARG A 275 3.01 13.08 22.60
CA ARG A 275 1.60 12.93 22.26
C ARG A 275 0.88 14.26 22.51
N TYR A 276 0.01 14.66 21.55
CA TYR A 276 -0.90 15.79 21.71
C TYR A 276 -1.98 15.53 22.77
#